data_f4aa362adfc843b07e73acb878705092
#
_entry.id   f4aa362adfc843b07e73acb878705092
#
_cell.length_a   1.000
_cell.length_b   1.000
_cell.length_c   1.000
_cell.angle_alpha   90.00
_cell.angle_beta   90.00
_cell.angle_gamma   90.00
#
_symmetry.space_group_name_H-M   'P 1'
#
loop_
_entity.id
_entity.type
_entity.pdbx_description
1 polymer ?
#
loop_
_entity_poly.entity_id
_entity_poly.type
_entity_poly.pdbx_seq_one_letter_code
_entity_poly.pdbx_strand_id
1 'polypeptide(L)'
;MNKKFASAVSGGAVLMLVLSGCGGDDGDEKANAWAKKVCDKWSPELKKIEAARADMKRVSGTTSKPDEVQKTDSAAFQVQSDAYKAMSAAVSSAGVPPTKNGQATQTEAVQGFEAASKAYADLKTKVDALDPKEQTKFADGLSQLSGAIAEVNKGTKEAYAKVTAGDLGNAIASQKGCKVS
;
A
#
# COMPACT_ATOMS: atom_id res chain seq x y z
N MET A 1 -4.06 15.36 -87.61
CA MET A 1 -2.91 16.15 -87.15
C MET A 1 -2.92 16.20 -85.62
N ASN A 2 -1.87 15.60 -85.04
CA ASN A 2 -1.23 15.99 -83.75
C ASN A 2 -2.09 16.04 -82.47
N LYS A 3 -1.72 15.57 -81.33
CA LYS A 3 -0.47 15.05 -80.77
C LYS A 3 -0.83 14.41 -79.45
N LYS A 4 -0.20 13.33 -79.19
CA LYS A 4 -0.03 12.62 -77.91
C LYS A 4 0.32 13.57 -76.72
N PHE A 5 -0.19 13.31 -75.56
CA PHE A 5 0.64 13.35 -74.36
C PHE A 5 0.14 12.28 -73.35
N ALA A 6 0.98 11.31 -73.11
CA ALA A 6 0.92 10.36 -72.10
C ALA A 6 1.41 11.05 -70.79
N SER A 7 0.68 10.94 -69.77
CA SER A 7 1.20 11.24 -68.39
C SER A 7 1.01 10.02 -67.55
N ALA A 8 2.12 9.36 -67.29
CA ALA A 8 2.24 8.28 -66.33
C ALA A 8 2.13 8.86 -64.93
N VAL A 9 1.09 8.47 -64.21
CA VAL A 9 1.01 8.68 -62.76
C VAL A 9 1.58 7.43 -62.11
N SER A 10 2.81 7.53 -61.67
CA SER A 10 3.47 6.54 -60.82
C SER A 10 2.76 6.48 -59.49
N GLY A 11 2.05 5.38 -59.25
CA GLY A 11 1.47 5.06 -57.98
C GLY A 11 2.57 4.79 -56.94
N GLY A 12 2.81 5.76 -56.08
CA GLY A 12 3.56 5.55 -54.86
C GLY A 12 2.72 4.72 -53.87
N ALA A 13 3.00 3.43 -53.78
CA ALA A 13 2.51 2.61 -52.68
C ALA A 13 3.16 3.12 -51.41
N VAL A 14 2.43 3.94 -50.68
CA VAL A 14 2.76 4.24 -49.29
C VAL A 14 2.49 2.96 -48.50
N LEU A 15 3.51 2.16 -48.30
CA LEU A 15 3.56 1.14 -47.29
C LEU A 15 3.43 1.87 -45.94
N MET A 16 2.21 1.99 -45.42
CA MET A 16 1.98 2.22 -44.03
C MET A 16 2.49 0.98 -43.33
N LEU A 17 3.73 1.02 -42.89
CA LEU A 17 4.21 0.18 -41.78
C LEU A 17 3.37 0.57 -40.58
N VAL A 18 2.30 -0.18 -40.35
CA VAL A 18 1.66 -0.26 -39.08
C VAL A 18 2.72 -0.88 -38.16
N LEU A 19 3.52 -0.05 -37.55
CA LEU A 19 4.26 -0.42 -36.36
C LEU A 19 3.19 -0.84 -35.35
N SER A 20 2.91 -2.14 -35.34
CA SER A 20 2.31 -2.79 -34.17
C SER A 20 3.32 -2.60 -33.05
N GLY A 21 3.34 -1.37 -32.49
CA GLY A 21 4.07 -1.07 -31.30
C GLY A 21 3.58 -2.04 -30.23
N CYS A 22 4.47 -2.87 -29.76
CA CYS A 22 4.33 -3.65 -28.54
C CYS A 22 3.68 -2.77 -27.47
N GLY A 23 2.38 -3.01 -27.18
CA GLY A 23 1.64 -2.34 -26.10
C GLY A 23 2.07 -2.77 -24.70
N GLY A 24 3.27 -3.32 -24.55
CA GLY A 24 3.86 -3.71 -23.27
C GLY A 24 4.66 -2.57 -22.62
N ASP A 25 5.46 -1.86 -23.37
CA ASP A 25 6.41 -0.87 -22.81
C ASP A 25 5.72 0.34 -22.17
N ASP A 26 4.73 0.94 -22.83
CA ASP A 26 4.02 2.13 -22.32
C ASP A 26 3.18 1.83 -21.06
N GLY A 27 2.64 0.61 -20.94
CA GLY A 27 1.86 0.18 -19.78
C GLY A 27 2.74 -0.01 -18.54
N ASP A 28 3.86 -0.66 -18.72
CA ASP A 28 4.83 -0.93 -17.67
C ASP A 28 5.49 0.37 -17.17
N GLU A 29 5.80 1.30 -18.06
CA GLU A 29 6.36 2.61 -17.68
C GLU A 29 5.39 3.41 -16.82
N LYS A 30 4.11 3.47 -17.19
CA LYS A 30 3.07 4.15 -16.40
C LYS A 30 2.84 3.46 -15.06
N ALA A 31 2.83 2.13 -15.01
CA ALA A 31 2.70 1.37 -13.78
C ALA A 31 3.89 1.62 -12.85
N ASN A 32 5.11 1.63 -13.37
CA ASN A 32 6.32 1.95 -12.61
C ASN A 32 6.32 3.39 -12.09
N ALA A 33 5.88 4.37 -12.90
CA ALA A 33 5.77 5.76 -12.48
C ALA A 33 4.73 5.94 -11.35
N TRP A 34 3.59 5.26 -11.45
CA TRP A 34 2.58 5.24 -10.40
C TRP A 34 3.12 4.58 -9.12
N ALA A 35 3.70 3.39 -9.25
CA ALA A 35 4.29 2.64 -8.15
C ALA A 35 5.36 3.46 -7.42
N LYS A 36 6.22 4.16 -8.16
CA LYS A 36 7.23 5.04 -7.58
C LYS A 36 6.62 6.14 -6.71
N LYS A 37 5.56 6.82 -7.17
CA LYS A 37 4.88 7.87 -6.40
C LYS A 37 4.31 7.34 -5.08
N VAL A 38 3.76 6.12 -5.10
CA VAL A 38 3.22 5.45 -3.92
C VAL A 38 4.35 5.05 -2.99
N CYS A 39 5.35 4.33 -3.50
CA CYS A 39 6.43 3.75 -2.69
C CYS A 39 7.34 4.81 -2.06
N ASP A 40 7.58 5.94 -2.73
CA ASP A 40 8.34 7.05 -2.16
C ASP A 40 7.66 7.60 -0.88
N LYS A 41 6.33 7.62 -0.87
CA LYS A 41 5.54 8.06 0.30
C LYS A 41 5.35 6.96 1.35
N TRP A 42 5.28 5.69 0.92
CA TRP A 42 5.13 4.56 1.82
C TRP A 42 6.41 4.22 2.56
N SER A 43 7.58 4.44 1.97
CA SER A 43 8.88 4.08 2.55
C SER A 43 9.08 4.57 4.00
N PRO A 44 8.87 5.85 4.33
CA PRO A 44 8.98 6.31 5.70
C PRO A 44 7.91 5.69 6.63
N GLU A 45 6.70 5.45 6.12
CA GLU A 45 5.61 4.89 6.92
C GLU A 45 5.84 3.40 7.23
N LEU A 46 6.35 2.64 6.28
CA LEU A 46 6.72 1.25 6.50
C LEU A 46 7.80 1.11 7.57
N LYS A 47 8.81 1.99 7.57
CA LYS A 47 9.84 2.03 8.62
C LYS A 47 9.28 2.37 10.00
N LYS A 48 8.32 3.29 10.07
CA LYS A 48 7.64 3.61 11.34
C LYS A 48 6.86 2.41 11.88
N ILE A 49 6.12 1.71 11.00
CA ILE A 49 5.39 0.49 11.36
C ILE A 49 6.34 -0.59 11.86
N GLU A 50 7.47 -0.80 11.19
CA GLU A 50 8.48 -1.78 11.57
C GLU A 50 9.08 -1.45 12.94
N ALA A 51 9.49 -0.20 13.17
CA ALA A 51 10.00 0.27 14.45
C ALA A 51 8.98 0.09 15.59
N ALA A 52 7.72 0.48 15.35
CA ALA A 52 6.66 0.32 16.33
C ALA A 52 6.41 -1.16 16.71
N ARG A 53 6.44 -2.06 15.72
CA ARG A 53 6.34 -3.50 15.95
C ARG A 53 7.55 -4.07 16.72
N ALA A 54 8.74 -3.58 16.43
CA ALA A 54 9.95 -3.97 17.16
C ALA A 54 9.88 -3.54 18.64
N ASP A 55 9.37 -2.33 18.90
CA ASP A 55 9.16 -1.85 20.28
C ASP A 55 8.13 -2.69 21.03
N MET A 56 6.99 -3.02 20.43
CA MET A 56 6.00 -3.93 21.04
C MET A 56 6.63 -5.30 21.35
N LYS A 57 7.38 -5.86 20.41
CA LYS A 57 8.08 -7.13 20.61
C LYS A 57 9.08 -7.06 21.76
N ARG A 58 9.78 -5.96 21.91
CA ARG A 58 10.76 -5.75 23.00
C ARG A 58 10.10 -5.80 24.37
N VAL A 59 8.90 -5.23 24.51
CA VAL A 59 8.18 -5.19 25.80
C VAL A 59 7.22 -6.37 26.05
N SER A 60 7.04 -7.24 25.06
CA SER A 60 6.16 -8.43 25.18
C SER A 60 6.74 -9.55 26.07
N GLY A 61 7.96 -9.37 26.60
CA GLY A 61 8.62 -10.34 27.49
C GLY A 61 8.06 -10.30 28.91
N THR A 62 8.26 -11.41 29.64
CA THR A 62 7.76 -11.58 31.02
C THR A 62 8.38 -10.65 32.07
N THR A 63 9.42 -9.90 31.70
CA THR A 63 10.15 -8.98 32.61
C THR A 63 9.69 -7.54 32.51
N SER A 64 8.88 -7.20 31.49
CA SER A 64 8.37 -5.83 31.34
C SER A 64 7.24 -5.52 32.30
N LYS A 65 7.23 -4.29 32.81
CA LYS A 65 6.15 -3.83 33.70
C LYS A 65 4.88 -3.55 32.90
N PRO A 66 3.69 -3.79 33.46
CA PRO A 66 2.42 -3.54 32.78
C PRO A 66 2.26 -2.11 32.24
N ASP A 67 2.73 -1.10 32.98
CA ASP A 67 2.68 0.30 32.58
C ASP A 67 3.60 0.60 31.37
N GLU A 68 4.76 -0.07 31.31
CA GLU A 68 5.67 0.02 30.16
C GLU A 68 5.03 -0.63 28.92
N VAL A 69 4.43 -1.81 29.08
CA VAL A 69 3.72 -2.52 28.00
C VAL A 69 2.59 -1.65 27.46
N GLN A 70 1.71 -1.17 28.36
CA GLN A 70 0.58 -0.32 27.96
C GLN A 70 1.03 0.90 27.17
N LYS A 71 2.02 1.64 27.69
CA LYS A 71 2.52 2.85 27.04
C LYS A 71 3.14 2.56 25.67
N THR A 72 3.90 1.48 25.56
CA THR A 72 4.55 1.10 24.30
C THR A 72 3.53 0.66 23.27
N ASP A 73 2.57 -0.18 23.64
CA ASP A 73 1.53 -0.67 22.75
C ASP A 73 0.61 0.46 22.29
N SER A 74 0.23 1.37 23.20
CA SER A 74 -0.54 2.57 22.88
C SER A 74 0.18 3.44 21.85
N ALA A 75 1.46 3.72 22.07
CA ALA A 75 2.27 4.49 21.14
C ALA A 75 2.42 3.79 19.77
N ALA A 76 2.64 2.47 19.78
CA ALA A 76 2.79 1.68 18.56
C ALA A 76 1.48 1.62 17.75
N PHE A 77 0.33 1.51 18.39
CA PHE A 77 -0.97 1.54 17.70
C PHE A 77 -1.25 2.92 17.11
N GLN A 78 -0.89 4.01 17.79
CA GLN A 78 -0.99 5.35 17.23
C GLN A 78 -0.12 5.50 15.98
N VAL A 79 1.13 5.09 16.05
CA VAL A 79 2.05 5.13 14.90
C VAL A 79 1.50 4.34 13.71
N GLN A 80 0.97 3.14 13.96
CA GLN A 80 0.40 2.31 12.90
C GLN A 80 -0.87 2.94 12.32
N SER A 81 -1.75 3.51 13.14
CA SER A 81 -2.93 4.25 12.69
C SER A 81 -2.55 5.39 11.75
N ASP A 82 -1.61 6.25 12.15
CA ASP A 82 -1.16 7.40 11.38
C ASP A 82 -0.47 6.97 10.08
N ALA A 83 0.35 5.91 10.14
CA ALA A 83 1.04 5.38 8.99
C ALA A 83 0.07 4.84 7.93
N TYR A 84 -0.94 4.06 8.32
CA TYR A 84 -1.93 3.55 7.35
C TYR A 84 -2.81 4.66 6.78
N LYS A 85 -3.13 5.70 7.56
CA LYS A 85 -3.78 6.91 7.04
C LYS A 85 -2.93 7.61 5.98
N ALA A 86 -1.64 7.76 6.23
CA ALA A 86 -0.71 8.35 5.26
C ALA A 86 -0.56 7.47 4.00
N MET A 87 -0.57 6.14 4.15
CA MET A 87 -0.53 5.20 3.04
C MET A 87 -1.78 5.25 2.18
N SER A 88 -2.97 5.39 2.77
CA SER A 88 -4.23 5.64 2.06
C SER A 88 -4.13 6.93 1.23
N ALA A 89 -3.70 8.02 1.85
CA ALA A 89 -3.52 9.32 1.18
C ALA A 89 -2.48 9.25 0.03
N ALA A 90 -1.44 8.43 0.17
CA ALA A 90 -0.45 8.22 -0.88
C ALA A 90 -1.07 7.55 -2.12
N VAL A 91 -1.88 6.50 -1.94
CA VAL A 91 -2.61 5.83 -3.03
C VAL A 91 -3.60 6.80 -3.70
N SER A 92 -4.38 7.53 -2.90
CA SER A 92 -5.32 8.52 -3.41
C SER A 92 -4.62 9.60 -4.24
N SER A 93 -3.51 10.16 -3.74
CA SER A 93 -2.76 11.23 -4.40
C SER A 93 -1.95 10.79 -5.62
N ALA A 94 -1.62 9.51 -5.74
CA ALA A 94 -0.94 8.97 -6.90
C ALA A 94 -1.83 8.91 -8.14
N GLY A 95 -3.16 8.99 -7.96
CA GLY A 95 -4.17 8.89 -9.00
C GLY A 95 -4.54 7.43 -9.30
N VAL A 96 -5.40 7.25 -10.30
CA VAL A 96 -5.86 5.93 -10.72
C VAL A 96 -4.69 5.11 -11.25
N PRO A 97 -4.46 3.88 -10.73
CA PRO A 97 -3.44 2.99 -11.29
C PRO A 97 -3.71 2.70 -12.77
N PRO A 98 -2.68 2.64 -13.62
CA PRO A 98 -2.84 2.44 -15.05
C PRO A 98 -3.09 0.96 -15.40
N THR A 99 -4.16 0.40 -14.86
CA THR A 99 -4.60 -0.98 -15.09
C THR A 99 -6.05 -1.00 -15.51
N LYS A 100 -6.50 -2.11 -16.10
CA LYS A 100 -7.88 -2.27 -16.59
C LYS A 100 -8.94 -1.95 -15.51
N ASN A 101 -8.66 -2.30 -14.25
CA ASN A 101 -9.56 -2.07 -13.11
C ASN A 101 -9.02 -1.00 -12.14
N GLY A 102 -8.19 -0.06 -12.64
CA GLY A 102 -7.45 0.89 -11.80
C GLY A 102 -8.32 1.67 -10.82
N GLN A 103 -9.49 2.15 -11.26
CA GLN A 103 -10.41 2.90 -10.39
C GLN A 103 -10.90 2.04 -9.21
N ALA A 104 -11.31 0.80 -9.47
CA ALA A 104 -11.73 -0.12 -8.41
C ALA A 104 -10.57 -0.45 -7.48
N THR A 105 -9.40 -0.77 -8.04
CA THR A 105 -8.17 -1.04 -7.28
C THR A 105 -7.81 0.12 -6.35
N GLN A 106 -7.84 1.36 -6.85
CA GLN A 106 -7.57 2.54 -6.02
C GLN A 106 -8.59 2.68 -4.88
N THR A 107 -9.87 2.60 -5.21
CA THR A 107 -10.96 2.75 -4.23
C THR A 107 -10.85 1.69 -3.12
N GLU A 108 -10.67 0.43 -3.48
CA GLU A 108 -10.57 -0.67 -2.53
C GLU A 108 -9.30 -0.57 -1.66
N ALA A 109 -8.18 -0.16 -2.23
CA ALA A 109 -6.94 0.04 -1.48
C ALA A 109 -7.05 1.21 -0.49
N VAL A 110 -7.58 2.34 -0.93
CA VAL A 110 -7.82 3.51 -0.07
C VAL A 110 -8.73 3.13 1.11
N GLN A 111 -9.88 2.51 0.84
CA GLN A 111 -10.80 2.06 1.88
C GLN A 111 -10.17 1.05 2.84
N GLY A 112 -9.39 0.11 2.32
CA GLY A 112 -8.71 -0.90 3.12
C GLY A 112 -7.68 -0.29 4.08
N PHE A 113 -6.87 0.67 3.62
CA PHE A 113 -5.91 1.36 4.47
C PHE A 113 -6.58 2.32 5.47
N GLU A 114 -7.68 2.98 5.11
CA GLU A 114 -8.48 3.77 6.05
C GLU A 114 -9.10 2.91 7.15
N ALA A 115 -9.64 1.75 6.78
CA ALA A 115 -10.15 0.77 7.74
C ALA A 115 -9.04 0.27 8.68
N ALA A 116 -7.84 0.00 8.16
CA ALA A 116 -6.68 -0.36 8.98
C ALA A 116 -6.29 0.75 9.94
N SER A 117 -6.22 2.01 9.47
CA SER A 117 -5.95 3.17 10.32
C SER A 117 -6.94 3.27 11.49
N LYS A 118 -8.23 3.19 11.19
CA LYS A 118 -9.29 3.23 12.20
C LYS A 118 -9.16 2.07 13.20
N ALA A 119 -8.94 0.86 12.71
CA ALA A 119 -8.83 -0.31 13.56
C ALA A 119 -7.64 -0.22 14.53
N TYR A 120 -6.49 0.33 14.11
CA TYR A 120 -5.37 0.59 15.00
C TYR A 120 -5.68 1.70 16.03
N ALA A 121 -6.43 2.75 15.66
CA ALA A 121 -6.91 3.74 16.62
C ALA A 121 -7.86 3.12 17.66
N ASP A 122 -8.72 2.20 17.25
CA ASP A 122 -9.60 1.45 18.16
C ASP A 122 -8.80 0.52 19.09
N LEU A 123 -7.73 -0.12 18.61
CA LEU A 123 -6.81 -0.92 19.44
C LEU A 123 -6.11 -0.05 20.48
N LYS A 124 -5.64 1.15 20.08
CA LYS A 124 -5.07 2.12 21.02
C LYS A 124 -6.06 2.48 22.12
N THR A 125 -7.28 2.82 21.77
CA THR A 125 -8.33 3.15 22.75
C THR A 125 -8.56 2.01 23.75
N LYS A 126 -8.56 0.78 23.25
CA LYS A 126 -8.76 -0.40 24.11
C LYS A 126 -7.57 -0.64 25.05
N VAL A 127 -6.33 -0.52 24.58
CA VAL A 127 -5.16 -0.71 25.45
C VAL A 127 -5.04 0.42 26.46
N ASP A 128 -5.38 1.66 26.10
CA ASP A 128 -5.38 2.80 27.03
C ASP A 128 -6.40 2.64 28.17
N ALA A 129 -7.49 1.91 27.93
CA ALA A 129 -8.52 1.63 28.92
C ALA A 129 -8.16 0.52 29.92
N LEU A 130 -7.07 -0.23 29.71
CA LEU A 130 -6.62 -1.25 30.66
C LEU A 130 -5.94 -0.59 31.87
N ASP A 131 -6.21 -1.09 33.10
CA ASP A 131 -5.52 -0.62 34.30
C ASP A 131 -4.24 -1.45 34.54
N PRO A 132 -3.04 -0.86 34.37
CA PRO A 132 -1.78 -1.58 34.55
C PRO A 132 -1.50 -1.94 36.04
N LYS A 133 -2.25 -1.38 36.99
CA LYS A 133 -2.13 -1.73 38.42
C LYS A 133 -2.83 -3.05 38.76
N GLU A 134 -3.82 -3.44 37.96
CA GLU A 134 -4.58 -4.68 38.08
C GLU A 134 -3.95 -5.78 37.20
N GLN A 135 -2.77 -6.29 37.55
CA GLN A 135 -1.91 -7.12 36.70
C GLN A 135 -2.65 -8.26 36.01
N THR A 136 -3.52 -9.01 36.71
CA THR A 136 -4.27 -10.11 36.09
C THR A 136 -5.26 -9.60 35.06
N LYS A 137 -6.05 -8.58 35.40
CA LYS A 137 -7.03 -7.98 34.45
C LYS A 137 -6.35 -7.34 33.26
N PHE A 138 -5.17 -6.72 33.47
CA PHE A 138 -4.36 -6.15 32.38
C PHE A 138 -3.91 -7.24 31.42
N ALA A 139 -3.36 -8.36 31.92
CA ALA A 139 -2.95 -9.49 31.10
C ALA A 139 -4.11 -10.11 30.32
N ASP A 140 -5.26 -10.29 30.96
CA ASP A 140 -6.49 -10.80 30.34
C ASP A 140 -6.97 -9.83 29.24
N GLY A 141 -6.94 -8.53 29.48
CA GLY A 141 -7.26 -7.50 28.50
C GLY A 141 -6.35 -7.53 27.28
N LEU A 142 -5.03 -7.63 27.47
CA LEU A 142 -4.08 -7.79 26.36
C LEU A 142 -4.32 -9.09 25.56
N SER A 143 -4.64 -10.18 26.25
CA SER A 143 -4.99 -11.45 25.60
C SER A 143 -6.22 -11.30 24.70
N GLN A 144 -7.24 -10.59 25.14
CA GLN A 144 -8.44 -10.31 24.34
C GLN A 144 -8.13 -9.43 23.10
N LEU A 145 -7.16 -8.51 23.21
CA LEU A 145 -6.74 -7.69 22.06
C LEU A 145 -6.03 -8.50 20.98
N SER A 146 -5.42 -9.64 21.30
CA SER A 146 -4.66 -10.45 20.35
C SER A 146 -5.51 -10.91 19.16
N GLY A 147 -6.76 -11.28 19.37
CA GLY A 147 -7.71 -11.63 18.32
C GLY A 147 -8.03 -10.44 17.40
N ALA A 148 -8.27 -9.27 18.00
CA ALA A 148 -8.52 -8.05 17.25
C ALA A 148 -7.29 -7.63 16.40
N ILE A 149 -6.09 -7.77 16.95
CA ILE A 149 -4.83 -7.51 16.20
C ILE A 149 -4.69 -8.46 15.01
N ALA A 150 -5.06 -9.73 15.17
CA ALA A 150 -5.01 -10.70 14.05
C ALA A 150 -5.95 -10.30 12.91
N GLU A 151 -7.18 -9.86 13.23
CA GLU A 151 -8.14 -9.37 12.23
C GLU A 151 -7.64 -8.09 11.52
N VAL A 152 -7.08 -7.13 12.26
CA VAL A 152 -6.50 -5.92 11.68
C VAL A 152 -5.34 -6.27 10.73
N ASN A 153 -4.48 -7.20 11.13
CA ASN A 153 -3.37 -7.66 10.29
C ASN A 153 -3.87 -8.35 9.01
N LYS A 154 -4.97 -9.12 9.09
CA LYS A 154 -5.61 -9.73 7.93
C LYS A 154 -6.14 -8.66 6.97
N GLY A 155 -6.94 -7.72 7.45
CA GLY A 155 -7.47 -6.61 6.65
C GLY A 155 -6.38 -5.77 6.00
N THR A 156 -5.28 -5.54 6.71
CA THR A 156 -4.12 -4.83 6.18
C THR A 156 -3.45 -5.59 5.02
N LYS A 157 -3.28 -6.91 5.14
CA LYS A 157 -2.75 -7.75 4.06
C LYS A 157 -3.65 -7.72 2.84
N GLU A 158 -4.96 -7.73 3.03
CA GLU A 158 -5.93 -7.64 1.94
C GLU A 158 -5.84 -6.29 1.22
N ALA A 159 -5.71 -5.17 1.96
CA ALA A 159 -5.50 -3.85 1.37
C ALA A 159 -4.20 -3.78 0.54
N TYR A 160 -3.11 -4.35 1.04
CA TYR A 160 -1.86 -4.48 0.27
C TYR A 160 -2.05 -5.31 -0.99
N ALA A 161 -2.75 -6.44 -0.90
CA ALA A 161 -2.97 -7.33 -2.03
C ALA A 161 -3.68 -6.62 -3.20
N LYS A 162 -4.50 -5.58 -2.95
CA LYS A 162 -5.16 -4.80 -3.99
C LYS A 162 -4.17 -4.07 -4.90
N VAL A 163 -3.09 -3.54 -4.35
CA VAL A 163 -2.07 -2.78 -5.10
C VAL A 163 -0.84 -3.61 -5.48
N THR A 164 -0.73 -4.83 -4.97
CA THR A 164 0.38 -5.74 -5.27
C THR A 164 -0.01 -6.94 -6.13
N ALA A 165 -1.19 -6.90 -6.75
CA ALA A 165 -1.65 -7.92 -7.67
C ALA A 165 -1.29 -7.58 -9.13
N GLY A 166 -1.04 -8.61 -9.94
CA GLY A 166 -0.79 -8.48 -11.38
C GLY A 166 0.36 -7.53 -11.73
N ASP A 167 0.18 -6.73 -12.77
CA ASP A 167 1.21 -5.82 -13.30
C ASP A 167 1.62 -4.76 -12.28
N LEU A 168 0.70 -4.28 -11.44
CA LEU A 168 1.04 -3.38 -10.33
C LEU A 168 1.96 -4.05 -9.31
N GLY A 169 1.79 -5.35 -9.07
CA GLY A 169 2.66 -6.10 -8.17
C GLY A 169 4.12 -6.07 -8.61
N ASN A 170 4.36 -6.28 -9.90
CA ASN A 170 5.70 -6.20 -10.48
C ASN A 170 6.27 -4.78 -10.35
N ALA A 171 5.46 -3.78 -10.66
CA ALA A 171 5.86 -2.39 -10.56
C ALA A 171 6.18 -1.97 -9.11
N ILE A 172 5.35 -2.36 -8.12
CA ILE A 172 5.59 -2.11 -6.68
C ILE A 172 6.85 -2.87 -6.20
N ALA A 173 7.01 -4.14 -6.56
CA ALA A 173 8.15 -4.95 -6.15
C ALA A 173 9.49 -4.43 -6.69
N SER A 174 9.48 -3.73 -7.83
CA SER A 174 10.68 -3.10 -8.40
C SER A 174 11.13 -1.85 -7.63
N GLN A 175 10.23 -1.21 -6.87
CA GLN A 175 10.54 0.03 -6.15
C GLN A 175 11.28 -0.24 -4.84
N LYS A 176 12.43 0.39 -4.66
CA LYS A 176 13.21 0.29 -3.41
C LYS A 176 12.41 0.77 -2.18
N GLY A 177 11.57 1.80 -2.35
CA GLY A 177 10.78 2.38 -1.27
C GLY A 177 9.69 1.47 -0.70
N CYS A 178 9.27 0.43 -1.42
CA CYS A 178 8.29 -0.55 -0.96
C CYS A 178 8.92 -1.86 -0.43
N LYS A 179 10.24 -1.99 -0.49
CA LYS A 179 10.93 -3.14 0.10
C LYS A 179 11.05 -2.93 1.60
N VAL A 180 10.36 -3.77 2.37
CA VAL A 180 10.59 -3.89 3.81
C VAL A 180 11.86 -4.71 3.96
N SER A 181 12.85 -4.17 4.67
CA SER A 181 14.14 -4.82 4.94
C SER A 181 14.02 -5.82 6.08
#